data_0d4c57f2c01c67b00f09743fa9762aa1
#
_entry.id   0d4c57f2c01c67b00f09743fa9762aa1
#
_cell.length_a   1.000
_cell.length_b   1.000
_cell.length_c   1.000
_cell.angle_alpha   90.00
_cell.angle_beta   90.00
_cell.angle_gamma   90.00
#
_symmetry.space_group_name_H-M   'P 1'
#
loop_
_entity.id
_entity.type
_entity.pdbx_description
1 polymer ?
#
loop_
_entity_poly.entity_id
_entity_poly.type
_entity_poly.pdbx_seq_one_letter_code
_entity_poly.pdbx_strand_id
1 'polypeptide(L)'
;MIEFNLFLIDHWFYSLPLFLFLVLWWRTESRRGGKRISTSELTTLVNKENAKILDVRPKDEFDKGTITNSINIPYQDIDSRYEELLAFKETPIVLVCALGRNAGLTGEKLSKKGFTNLTVLKGGISSWQQDNMPLV
;
A
#
# COMPACT_ATOMS: atom_id res chain seq x y z
N MET A 1 25.65 -31.13 -5.12
CA MET A 1 25.54 -29.68 -5.43
C MET A 1 26.12 -29.32 -6.79
N ILE A 2 27.27 -29.83 -7.16
CA ILE A 2 27.90 -29.60 -8.48
C ILE A 2 27.01 -30.12 -9.62
N GLU A 3 26.43 -31.32 -9.44
CA GLU A 3 25.53 -31.93 -10.43
C GLU A 3 24.23 -31.13 -10.64
N PHE A 4 23.70 -30.54 -9.59
CA PHE A 4 22.51 -29.68 -9.69
C PHE A 4 22.80 -28.39 -10.48
N ASN A 5 23.95 -27.77 -10.25
CA ASN A 5 24.37 -26.61 -11.00
C ASN A 5 24.64 -26.92 -12.49
N LEU A 6 25.23 -28.08 -12.78
CA LEU A 6 25.44 -28.55 -14.17
C LEU A 6 24.09 -28.82 -14.85
N PHE A 7 23.15 -29.44 -14.12
CA PHE A 7 21.79 -29.66 -14.64
C PHE A 7 21.08 -28.39 -15.00
N LEU A 8 21.20 -27.33 -14.17
CA LEU A 8 20.60 -26.01 -14.46
C LEU A 8 21.24 -25.35 -15.69
N ILE A 9 22.54 -25.53 -15.89
CA ILE A 9 23.27 -24.98 -17.04
C ILE A 9 22.89 -25.72 -18.31
N ASP A 10 22.83 -27.03 -18.27
CA ASP A 10 22.47 -27.88 -19.42
C ASP A 10 21.02 -27.71 -19.85
N HIS A 11 20.16 -27.32 -18.90
CA HIS A 11 18.71 -27.15 -19.14
C HIS A 11 18.26 -25.69 -18.98
N TRP A 12 19.12 -24.74 -19.29
CA TRP A 12 18.85 -23.31 -19.15
C TRP A 12 17.59 -22.82 -19.88
N PHE A 13 17.19 -23.52 -20.96
CA PHE A 13 15.95 -23.23 -21.69
C PHE A 13 14.68 -23.37 -20.84
N TYR A 14 14.72 -24.20 -19.79
CA TYR A 14 13.61 -24.41 -18.87
C TYR A 14 13.75 -23.54 -17.61
N SER A 15 14.98 -23.34 -17.14
CA SER A 15 15.24 -22.56 -15.92
C SER A 15 15.06 -21.05 -16.12
N LEU A 16 15.39 -20.54 -17.31
CA LEU A 16 15.29 -19.11 -17.61
C LEU A 16 13.83 -18.60 -17.66
N PRO A 17 12.90 -19.24 -18.37
CA PRO A 17 11.50 -18.82 -18.34
C PRO A 17 10.86 -18.98 -16.96
N LEU A 18 11.23 -20.01 -16.20
CA LEU A 18 10.75 -20.20 -14.83
C LEU A 18 11.23 -19.06 -13.92
N PHE A 19 12.51 -18.69 -14.02
CA PHE A 19 13.08 -17.59 -13.25
C PHE A 19 12.42 -16.25 -13.61
N LEU A 20 12.23 -15.97 -14.90
CA LEU A 20 11.52 -14.77 -15.37
C LEU A 20 10.08 -14.73 -14.84
N PHE A 21 9.39 -15.88 -14.89
CA PHE A 21 8.02 -15.97 -14.35
C PHE A 21 7.99 -15.68 -12.86
N LEU A 22 8.91 -16.24 -12.07
CA LEU A 22 9.00 -15.98 -10.63
C LEU A 22 9.32 -14.51 -10.31
N VAL A 23 10.22 -13.89 -11.09
CA VAL A 23 10.55 -12.47 -10.92
C VAL A 23 9.36 -11.58 -11.27
N LEU A 24 8.66 -11.87 -12.37
CA LEU A 24 7.47 -11.12 -12.77
C LEU A 24 6.34 -11.32 -11.76
N TRP A 25 6.14 -12.53 -11.27
CA TRP A 25 5.15 -12.81 -10.25
C TRP A 25 5.45 -12.06 -8.95
N TRP A 26 6.70 -12.09 -8.50
CA TRP A 26 7.11 -11.35 -7.31
C TRP A 26 6.92 -9.83 -7.48
N ARG A 27 7.23 -9.29 -8.66
CA ARG A 27 7.02 -7.86 -8.95
C ARG A 27 5.54 -7.48 -8.93
N THR A 28 4.67 -8.32 -9.46
CA THR A 28 3.22 -8.06 -9.40
C THR A 28 2.68 -8.19 -7.99
N GLU A 29 3.12 -9.19 -7.24
CA GLU A 29 2.70 -9.38 -5.86
C GLU A 29 3.12 -8.22 -4.94
N SER A 30 4.35 -7.73 -5.09
CA SER A 30 4.84 -6.63 -4.24
C SER A 30 4.21 -5.26 -4.53
N ARG A 31 3.44 -5.14 -5.63
CA ARG A 31 2.71 -3.91 -5.99
C ARG A 31 1.23 -3.96 -5.68
N ARG A 32 0.75 -5.05 -5.10
CA ARG A 32 -0.65 -5.16 -4.69
C ARG A 32 -1.00 -4.03 -3.72
N GLY A 33 -2.15 -3.40 -3.98
CA GLY A 33 -2.67 -2.33 -3.12
C GLY A 33 -2.12 -0.95 -3.39
N GLY A 34 -1.24 -0.77 -4.36
CA GLY A 34 -0.67 0.53 -4.74
C GLY A 34 0.82 0.67 -4.46
N LYS A 35 1.40 1.75 -4.99
CA LYS A 35 2.81 2.08 -4.77
C LYS A 35 3.04 2.43 -3.30
N ARG A 36 4.13 1.92 -2.72
CA ARG A 36 4.54 2.30 -1.36
C ARG A 36 5.37 3.57 -1.40
N ILE A 37 5.05 4.51 -0.52
CA ILE A 37 5.71 5.81 -0.44
C ILE A 37 6.25 6.07 0.97
N SER A 38 7.24 6.95 1.05
CA SER A 38 7.82 7.42 2.31
C SER A 38 6.96 8.52 2.96
N THR A 39 7.28 8.84 4.21
CA THR A 39 6.68 9.96 4.95
C THR A 39 6.84 11.29 4.22
N SER A 40 8.02 11.56 3.65
CA SER A 40 8.27 12.79 2.90
C SER A 40 7.49 12.87 1.59
N GLU A 41 7.36 11.74 0.88
CA GLU A 41 6.54 11.67 -0.32
C GLU A 41 5.05 11.88 -0.01
N LEU A 42 4.56 11.33 1.11
CA LEU A 42 3.19 11.56 1.57
C LEU A 42 2.95 13.05 1.81
N THR A 43 3.84 13.70 2.54
CA THR A 43 3.74 15.15 2.81
C THR A 43 3.71 15.96 1.51
N THR A 44 4.53 15.59 0.54
CA THR A 44 4.55 16.22 -0.78
C THR A 44 3.23 16.03 -1.53
N LEU A 45 2.68 14.82 -1.54
CA LEU A 45 1.40 14.53 -2.19
C LEU A 45 0.25 15.34 -1.57
N VAL A 46 0.21 15.42 -0.25
CA VAL A 46 -0.82 16.20 0.45
C VAL A 46 -0.71 17.69 0.11
N ASN A 47 0.50 18.24 0.12
CA ASN A 47 0.71 19.67 -0.07
C ASN A 47 0.59 20.12 -1.54
N LYS A 48 1.01 19.29 -2.49
CA LYS A 48 1.05 19.66 -3.92
C LYS A 48 -0.16 19.15 -4.70
N GLU A 49 -0.68 17.98 -4.36
CA GLU A 49 -1.72 17.30 -5.12
C GLU A 49 -3.05 17.16 -4.36
N ASN A 50 -3.15 17.77 -3.17
CA ASN A 50 -4.31 17.65 -2.29
C ASN A 50 -4.73 16.21 -2.01
N ALA A 51 -3.75 15.31 -1.88
CA ALA A 51 -4.01 13.92 -1.59
C ALA A 51 -4.84 13.75 -0.30
N LYS A 52 -5.76 12.80 -0.33
CA LYS A 52 -6.53 12.42 0.86
C LYS A 52 -5.83 11.29 1.58
N ILE A 53 -5.87 11.32 2.89
CA ILE A 53 -5.29 10.27 3.73
C ILE A 53 -6.44 9.43 4.28
N LEU A 54 -6.40 8.14 4.00
CA LEU A 54 -7.36 7.17 4.51
C LEU A 54 -6.67 6.29 5.57
N ASP A 55 -7.06 6.46 6.82
CA ASP A 55 -6.61 5.65 7.94
C ASP A 55 -7.55 4.46 8.11
N VAL A 56 -7.02 3.25 7.91
CA VAL A 56 -7.80 2.01 7.97
C VAL A 56 -7.66 1.25 9.28
N ARG A 57 -7.08 1.90 10.30
CA ARG A 57 -7.00 1.33 11.63
C ARG A 57 -8.38 1.31 12.30
N PRO A 58 -8.57 0.46 13.32
CA PRO A 58 -9.76 0.55 14.17
C PRO A 58 -9.97 1.96 14.72
N LYS A 59 -11.22 2.34 14.93
CA LYS A 59 -11.58 3.68 15.38
C LYS A 59 -10.92 4.07 16.70
N ASP A 60 -10.78 3.15 17.63
CA ASP A 60 -10.12 3.39 18.91
C ASP A 60 -8.64 3.77 18.75
N GLU A 61 -7.93 3.15 17.82
CA GLU A 61 -6.55 3.53 17.49
C GLU A 61 -6.49 4.89 16.76
N PHE A 62 -7.42 5.15 15.85
CA PHE A 62 -7.54 6.43 15.17
C PHE A 62 -7.77 7.57 16.17
N ASP A 63 -8.64 7.37 17.15
CA ASP A 63 -8.96 8.38 18.16
C ASP A 63 -7.78 8.68 19.11
N LYS A 64 -6.85 7.73 19.27
CA LYS A 64 -5.62 7.94 20.06
C LYS A 64 -4.59 8.83 19.36
N GLY A 65 -4.69 9.01 18.06
CA GLY A 65 -3.79 9.84 17.28
C GLY A 65 -3.70 9.38 15.83
N THR A 66 -3.76 10.34 14.91
CA THR A 66 -3.71 10.11 13.48
C THR A 66 -2.99 11.25 12.78
N ILE A 67 -2.73 11.09 11.49
CA ILE A 67 -2.21 12.16 10.64
C ILE A 67 -3.31 13.20 10.41
N THR A 68 -2.97 14.46 10.41
CA THR A 68 -3.91 15.59 10.23
C THR A 68 -4.78 15.39 8.98
N ASN A 69 -6.08 15.67 9.12
CA ASN A 69 -7.07 15.58 8.04
C ASN A 69 -7.26 14.16 7.45
N SER A 70 -6.94 13.13 8.22
CA SER A 70 -7.22 11.76 7.82
C SER A 70 -8.69 11.42 7.91
N ILE A 71 -9.17 10.62 6.96
CA ILE A 71 -10.48 10.00 6.99
C ILE A 71 -10.32 8.60 7.61
N ASN A 72 -11.16 8.24 8.57
CA ASN A 72 -11.13 6.91 9.16
C ASN A 72 -12.23 6.02 8.60
N ILE A 73 -11.85 4.97 7.91
CA ILE A 73 -12.71 3.84 7.57
C ILE A 73 -11.93 2.58 7.93
N PRO A 74 -12.28 1.90 9.03
CA PRO A 74 -11.60 0.67 9.41
C PRO A 74 -11.58 -0.35 8.28
N TYR A 75 -10.49 -1.13 8.19
CA TYR A 75 -10.31 -2.12 7.13
C TYR A 75 -11.53 -3.05 6.94
N GLN A 76 -12.17 -3.44 8.04
CA GLN A 76 -13.33 -4.32 8.01
C GLN A 76 -14.57 -3.67 7.38
N ASP A 77 -14.65 -2.35 7.38
CA ASP A 77 -15.80 -1.59 6.91
C ASP A 77 -15.64 -1.07 5.47
N ILE A 78 -14.50 -1.31 4.85
CA ILE A 78 -14.21 -0.79 3.50
C ILE A 78 -15.26 -1.23 2.48
N ASP A 79 -15.65 -2.51 2.50
CA ASP A 79 -16.60 -3.04 1.53
C ASP A 79 -18.00 -2.42 1.66
N SER A 80 -18.38 -1.99 2.86
CA SER A 80 -19.68 -1.35 3.12
C SER A 80 -19.63 0.19 3.03
N ARG A 81 -18.45 0.80 3.23
CA ARG A 81 -18.30 2.25 3.35
C ARG A 81 -17.46 2.91 2.25
N TYR A 82 -16.98 2.18 1.26
CA TYR A 82 -16.16 2.75 0.20
C TYR A 82 -16.86 3.87 -0.60
N GLU A 83 -18.20 3.90 -0.58
CA GLU A 83 -18.99 4.94 -1.25
C GLU A 83 -18.70 6.34 -0.69
N GLU A 84 -18.30 6.45 0.56
CA GLU A 84 -17.86 7.72 1.17
C GLU A 84 -16.62 8.30 0.48
N LEU A 85 -15.87 7.47 -0.25
CA LEU A 85 -14.65 7.85 -0.98
C LEU A 85 -14.89 8.16 -2.46
N LEU A 86 -16.09 7.93 -2.99
CA LEU A 86 -16.38 8.13 -4.42
C LEU A 86 -16.14 9.57 -4.89
N ALA A 87 -16.33 10.55 -4.02
CA ALA A 87 -16.02 11.95 -4.30
C ALA A 87 -14.53 12.20 -4.57
N PHE A 88 -13.66 11.31 -4.10
CA PHE A 88 -12.20 11.39 -4.23
C PHE A 88 -11.60 10.38 -5.21
N LYS A 89 -12.43 9.78 -6.07
CA LYS A 89 -12.01 8.70 -6.97
C LYS A 89 -10.88 9.10 -7.91
N GLU A 90 -10.87 10.36 -8.35
CA GLU A 90 -9.83 10.94 -9.21
C GLU A 90 -8.70 11.61 -8.41
N THR A 91 -8.85 11.74 -7.10
CA THR A 91 -7.87 12.36 -6.22
C THR A 91 -6.88 11.32 -5.72
N PRO A 92 -5.58 11.65 -5.55
CA PRO A 92 -4.64 10.74 -4.90
C PRO A 92 -5.11 10.39 -3.49
N ILE A 93 -5.16 9.10 -3.18
CA ILE A 93 -5.50 8.60 -1.85
C ILE A 93 -4.29 7.86 -1.29
N VAL A 94 -3.83 8.27 -0.11
CA VAL A 94 -2.76 7.60 0.63
C VAL A 94 -3.39 6.74 1.73
N LEU A 95 -3.14 5.45 1.66
CA LEU A 95 -3.66 4.48 2.61
C LEU A 95 -2.69 4.29 3.77
N VAL A 96 -3.19 4.40 4.98
CA VAL A 96 -2.39 4.34 6.20
C VAL A 96 -3.00 3.34 7.18
N CYS A 97 -2.18 2.46 7.73
CA CYS A 97 -2.54 1.60 8.85
C CYS A 97 -1.41 1.57 9.88
N ALA A 98 -1.46 0.69 10.87
CA ALA A 98 -0.42 0.63 11.90
C ALA A 98 0.98 0.33 11.32
N LEU A 99 1.10 -0.69 10.46
CA LEU A 99 2.37 -1.18 9.90
C LEU A 99 2.41 -1.27 8.36
N GLY A 100 1.33 -0.91 7.67
CA GLY A 100 1.26 -0.93 6.21
C GLY A 100 0.59 -2.15 5.58
N ARG A 101 0.29 -3.21 6.34
CA ARG A 101 -0.31 -4.44 5.82
C ARG A 101 -1.76 -4.28 5.40
N ASN A 102 -2.61 -3.81 6.32
CA ASN A 102 -4.04 -3.62 6.04
C ASN A 102 -4.26 -2.51 5.02
N ALA A 103 -3.38 -1.52 4.97
CA ALA A 103 -3.42 -0.49 3.93
C ALA A 103 -3.22 -1.09 2.53
N GLY A 104 -2.27 -2.00 2.37
CA GLY A 104 -2.07 -2.71 1.10
C GLY A 104 -3.29 -3.52 0.67
N LEU A 105 -3.89 -4.27 1.59
CA LEU A 105 -5.12 -5.03 1.34
C LEU A 105 -6.30 -4.11 1.01
N THR A 106 -6.41 -2.98 1.68
CA THR A 106 -7.43 -1.96 1.38
C THR A 106 -7.25 -1.40 -0.03
N GLY A 107 -6.02 -1.10 -0.43
CA GLY A 107 -5.71 -0.64 -1.78
C GLY A 107 -6.12 -1.65 -2.85
N GLU A 108 -5.92 -2.93 -2.58
CA GLU A 108 -6.37 -4.01 -3.47
C GLU A 108 -7.91 -4.03 -3.59
N LYS A 109 -8.63 -3.91 -2.47
CA LYS A 109 -10.10 -3.83 -2.48
C LYS A 109 -10.61 -2.61 -3.25
N LEU A 110 -10.05 -1.44 -2.99
CA LEU A 110 -10.45 -0.20 -3.64
C LEU A 110 -10.10 -0.20 -5.14
N SER A 111 -8.98 -0.78 -5.53
CA SER A 111 -8.60 -0.94 -6.93
C SER A 111 -9.65 -1.72 -7.71
N LYS A 112 -10.21 -2.78 -7.13
CA LYS A 112 -11.31 -3.57 -7.72
C LYS A 112 -12.60 -2.76 -7.86
N LYS A 113 -12.77 -1.70 -7.08
CA LYS A 113 -13.93 -0.80 -7.12
C LYS A 113 -13.71 0.42 -8.03
N GLY A 114 -12.60 0.44 -8.78
CA GLY A 114 -12.30 1.45 -9.79
C GLY A 114 -11.46 2.63 -9.31
N PHE A 115 -10.93 2.61 -8.11
CA PHE A 115 -9.97 3.60 -7.63
C PHE A 115 -8.60 3.33 -8.25
N THR A 116 -8.02 4.31 -8.93
CA THR A 116 -6.79 4.12 -9.73
C THR A 116 -5.56 4.82 -9.14
N ASN A 117 -5.75 5.88 -8.35
CA ASN A 117 -4.65 6.67 -7.80
C ASN A 117 -4.47 6.39 -6.30
N LEU A 118 -4.03 5.18 -5.99
CA LEU A 118 -3.84 4.68 -4.64
C LEU A 118 -2.35 4.53 -4.34
N THR A 119 -1.95 4.98 -3.16
CA THR A 119 -0.59 4.79 -2.62
C THR A 119 -0.70 4.30 -1.17
N VAL A 120 0.34 3.67 -0.68
CA VAL A 120 0.40 3.14 0.69
C VAL A 120 1.58 3.75 1.41
N LEU A 121 1.36 4.27 2.62
CA LEU A 121 2.45 4.75 3.46
C LEU A 121 3.27 3.55 3.95
N LYS A 122 4.52 3.46 3.53
CA LYS A 122 5.43 2.40 3.92
C LYS A 122 5.64 2.43 5.44
N GLY A 123 5.39 1.29 6.09
CA GLY A 123 5.51 1.18 7.54
C GLY A 123 4.38 1.84 8.35
N GLY A 124 3.40 2.46 7.70
CA GLY A 124 2.20 3.02 8.33
C GLY A 124 2.48 4.09 9.39
N ILE A 125 1.62 4.19 10.37
CA ILE A 125 1.76 5.14 11.49
C ILE A 125 3.07 4.93 12.26
N SER A 126 3.56 3.70 12.36
CA SER A 126 4.84 3.41 13.01
C SER A 126 6.00 4.18 12.36
N SER A 127 6.11 4.16 11.04
CA SER A 127 7.12 4.95 10.31
C SER A 127 6.92 6.45 10.46
N TRP A 128 5.67 6.92 10.45
CA TRP A 128 5.35 8.32 10.67
C TRP A 128 5.87 8.82 12.02
N GLN A 129 5.67 8.04 13.08
CA GLN A 129 6.17 8.34 14.41
C GLN A 129 7.69 8.25 14.51
N GLN A 130 8.32 7.25 13.87
CA GLN A 130 9.79 7.12 13.82
C GLN A 130 10.46 8.31 13.14
N ASP A 131 9.81 8.91 12.17
CA ASP A 131 10.28 10.12 11.49
C ASP A 131 9.96 11.41 12.28
N ASN A 132 9.52 11.27 13.53
CA ASN A 132 9.16 12.37 14.43
C ASN A 132 8.08 13.29 13.88
N MET A 133 7.18 12.76 13.06
CA MET A 133 6.05 13.52 12.52
C MET A 133 4.89 13.55 13.53
N PRO A 134 4.18 14.69 13.64
CA PRO A 134 3.15 14.84 14.66
C PRO A 134 1.88 14.04 14.33
N LEU A 135 1.24 13.51 15.39
CA LEU A 135 -0.11 13.00 15.36
C LEU A 135 -1.06 13.99 16.04
N VAL A 136 -2.29 14.01 15.57
CA VAL A 136 -3.36 14.84 16.12
C VAL A 136 -4.49 14.02 16.69
#